data_fa0d06565cd2567c2b97c6cfeee9eb8e
#
_entry.id   fa0d06565cd2567c2b97c6cfeee9eb8e
#
_cell.length_a   1.000
_cell.length_b   1.000
_cell.length_c   1.000
_cell.angle_alpha   90.00
_cell.angle_beta   90.00
_cell.angle_gamma   90.00
#
_symmetry.space_group_name_H-M   'P 1'
#
loop_
_entity.id
_entity.type
_entity.pdbx_description
1 polymer ?
#
loop_
_entity_poly.entity_id
_entity_poly.type
_entity_poly.pdbx_seq_one_letter_code
_entity_poly.pdbx_strand_id
1 'polypeptide(L)'
;RPLTDSEIFGFAQINSEHCRHKIFGGQFIIDGKEMESSLFNMIKKTTQENPNKILSAYKDNVAFSQGPVIEQFAPADQTTSDYFQVKDIESVISLKAETHNFPTTVEPFNGAATGTGGEIRDRMGGGVGSWPIAGTACYMTAYPRLKDDNGKSDVERDWEDIMPVRKWLYQTPEQILIKASNGASDFGNKFGQPLITGSVLTFEHEENGEKYAYDKVIMLAGGVGYGKKRDYKKGEPQKGNKVVVVGGDNYRIGLGGGSVSSVDTGRYSNGIELNAVQRANPEMQKRAYNLVRALVENDENPVVSIHDHGSAGHLNCLSELVEECGGEIDMAKLPIGDKTLSAKEIIANESQERMGLLIDEKYLDEVQKIADRERAPMYVVGETTGDAHFSFKQADGVK
;
A
#
# COMPACT_ATOMS: atom_id res chain seq x y z
N ARG A 1 -13.15 8.87 -30.21
CA ARG A 1 -12.96 10.23 -29.68
C ARG A 1 -11.50 10.48 -29.27
N PRO A 2 -11.03 11.71 -29.18
CA PRO A 2 -9.74 12.01 -28.55
C PRO A 2 -9.71 11.57 -27.09
N LEU A 3 -8.52 11.24 -26.59
CA LEU A 3 -8.33 10.96 -25.17
C LEU A 3 -8.46 12.26 -24.36
N THR A 4 -9.03 12.16 -23.19
CA THR A 4 -9.08 13.26 -22.22
C THR A 4 -7.74 13.39 -21.47
N ASP A 5 -7.51 14.52 -20.82
CA ASP A 5 -6.33 14.70 -19.96
C ASP A 5 -6.34 13.74 -18.77
N SER A 6 -7.52 13.40 -18.26
CA SER A 6 -7.70 12.43 -17.18
C SER A 6 -7.32 11.00 -17.60
N GLU A 7 -7.67 10.60 -18.83
CA GLU A 7 -7.28 9.31 -19.37
C GLU A 7 -5.77 9.22 -19.62
N ILE A 8 -5.16 10.28 -20.17
CA ILE A 8 -3.70 10.33 -20.39
C ILE A 8 -2.96 10.30 -19.05
N PHE A 9 -3.40 11.09 -18.08
CA PHE A 9 -2.79 11.13 -16.75
C PHE A 9 -2.95 9.78 -16.02
N GLY A 10 -4.13 9.20 -16.05
CA GLY A 10 -4.42 7.91 -15.45
C GLY A 10 -3.58 6.79 -16.07
N PHE A 11 -3.49 6.75 -17.41
CA PHE A 11 -2.63 5.79 -18.10
C PHE A 11 -1.16 5.90 -17.70
N ALA A 12 -0.64 7.13 -17.57
CA ALA A 12 0.73 7.36 -17.12
C ALA A 12 0.98 6.86 -15.69
N GLN A 13 0.00 6.98 -14.79
CA GLN A 13 0.11 6.49 -13.41
C GLN A 13 0.09 4.96 -13.34
N ILE A 14 -0.86 4.30 -14.02
CA ILE A 14 -0.97 2.84 -14.03
C ILE A 14 0.20 2.20 -14.77
N ASN A 15 0.63 2.78 -15.90
CA ASN A 15 1.72 2.26 -16.71
C ASN A 15 3.12 2.70 -16.23
N SER A 16 3.22 3.18 -14.99
CA SER A 16 4.49 3.52 -14.35
C SER A 16 5.35 2.28 -14.07
N GLU A 17 6.62 2.49 -13.74
CA GLU A 17 7.52 1.41 -13.28
C GLU A 17 7.33 1.07 -11.79
N HIS A 18 6.13 1.25 -11.28
CA HIS A 18 5.76 0.82 -9.94
C HIS A 18 5.92 -0.69 -9.81
N CYS A 19 6.52 -1.17 -8.72
CA CYS A 19 6.85 -2.59 -8.49
C CYS A 19 7.80 -3.25 -9.50
N ARG A 20 8.26 -2.55 -10.53
CA ARG A 20 9.23 -3.07 -11.52
C ARG A 20 8.83 -4.39 -12.19
N HIS A 21 7.54 -4.66 -12.33
CA HIS A 21 7.03 -5.91 -12.91
C HIS A 21 7.58 -6.21 -14.31
N LYS A 22 7.73 -5.19 -15.16
CA LYS A 22 8.28 -5.32 -16.52
C LYS A 22 9.74 -5.79 -16.49
N ILE A 23 10.55 -5.27 -15.55
CA ILE A 23 11.95 -5.66 -15.39
C ILE A 23 12.03 -7.09 -14.85
N PHE A 24 11.33 -7.39 -13.76
CA PHE A 24 11.37 -8.72 -13.13
C PHE A 24 10.77 -9.82 -14.02
N GLY A 25 9.80 -9.50 -14.89
CA GLY A 25 9.21 -10.40 -15.87
C GLY A 25 9.98 -10.46 -17.20
N GLY A 26 10.96 -9.57 -17.41
CA GLY A 26 11.69 -9.41 -18.66
C GLY A 26 12.66 -10.55 -18.96
N GLN A 27 13.05 -10.65 -20.24
CA GLN A 27 14.10 -11.53 -20.70
C GLN A 27 15.46 -10.87 -20.49
N PHE A 28 16.37 -11.55 -19.81
CA PHE A 28 17.71 -11.05 -19.55
C PHE A 28 18.73 -11.65 -20.53
N ILE A 29 19.59 -10.80 -21.09
CA ILE A 29 20.76 -11.20 -21.85
C ILE A 29 21.99 -10.71 -21.08
N ILE A 30 22.79 -11.64 -20.54
CA ILE A 30 23.98 -11.33 -19.75
C ILE A 30 25.20 -11.84 -20.52
N ASP A 31 26.16 -10.95 -20.82
CA ASP A 31 27.36 -11.23 -21.62
C ASP A 31 27.07 -11.94 -22.94
N GLY A 32 25.97 -11.51 -23.61
CA GLY A 32 25.52 -12.07 -24.88
C GLY A 32 24.80 -13.43 -24.78
N LYS A 33 24.62 -13.96 -23.57
CA LYS A 33 23.89 -15.21 -23.31
C LYS A 33 22.49 -14.88 -22.81
N GLU A 34 21.48 -15.40 -23.50
CA GLU A 34 20.10 -15.35 -23.06
C GLU A 34 19.89 -16.24 -21.84
N MET A 35 19.28 -15.67 -20.79
CA MET A 35 18.99 -16.39 -19.55
C MET A 35 17.72 -17.22 -19.70
N GLU A 36 17.73 -18.43 -19.15
CA GLU A 36 16.61 -19.38 -19.29
C GLU A 36 15.34 -18.95 -18.52
N SER A 37 15.47 -18.03 -17.54
CA SER A 37 14.40 -17.70 -16.64
C SER A 37 14.39 -16.21 -16.32
N SER A 38 13.19 -15.62 -16.23
CA SER A 38 13.00 -14.29 -15.68
C SER A 38 13.27 -14.27 -14.17
N LEU A 39 13.50 -13.08 -13.59
CA LEU A 39 13.68 -12.93 -12.15
C LEU A 39 12.44 -13.38 -11.37
N PHE A 40 11.23 -13.08 -11.86
CA PHE A 40 10.00 -13.58 -11.24
C PHE A 40 9.92 -15.10 -11.22
N ASN A 41 10.27 -15.76 -12.31
CA ASN A 41 10.25 -17.22 -12.36
C ASN A 41 11.27 -17.83 -11.39
N MET A 42 12.46 -17.21 -11.24
CA MET A 42 13.45 -17.63 -10.25
C MET A 42 12.93 -17.50 -8.81
N ILE A 43 12.24 -16.39 -8.49
CA ILE A 43 11.62 -16.19 -7.18
C ILE A 43 10.52 -17.22 -6.94
N LYS A 44 9.60 -17.40 -7.90
CA LYS A 44 8.48 -18.36 -7.81
C LYS A 44 8.94 -19.81 -7.68
N LYS A 45 10.08 -20.16 -8.29
CA LYS A 45 10.66 -21.49 -8.21
C LYS A 45 10.92 -21.92 -6.77
N THR A 46 11.34 -21.03 -5.89
CA THR A 46 11.57 -21.37 -4.46
C THR A 46 10.30 -21.88 -3.78
N THR A 47 9.15 -21.26 -4.07
CA THR A 47 7.86 -21.70 -3.55
C THR A 47 7.37 -22.98 -4.23
N GLN A 48 7.63 -23.15 -5.52
CA GLN A 48 7.26 -24.36 -6.27
C GLN A 48 8.00 -25.60 -5.75
N GLU A 49 9.31 -25.45 -5.51
CA GLU A 49 10.16 -26.53 -5.00
C GLU A 49 9.91 -26.84 -3.49
N ASN A 50 9.53 -25.83 -2.72
CA ASN A 50 9.32 -25.94 -1.27
C ASN A 50 8.02 -25.23 -0.86
N PRO A 51 6.84 -25.75 -1.23
CA PRO A 51 5.56 -25.10 -0.94
C PRO A 51 5.23 -25.09 0.55
N ASN A 52 5.73 -26.08 1.31
CA ASN A 52 5.51 -26.21 2.76
C ASN A 52 4.05 -25.94 3.16
N LYS A 53 3.83 -24.94 4.03
CA LYS A 53 2.51 -24.54 4.51
C LYS A 53 1.93 -23.31 3.80
N ILE A 54 2.49 -22.90 2.66
CA ILE A 54 2.00 -21.75 1.90
C ILE A 54 0.64 -22.10 1.27
N LEU A 55 -0.35 -21.26 1.51
CA LEU A 55 -1.71 -21.39 0.97
C LEU A 55 -1.94 -20.45 -0.23
N SER A 56 -1.35 -19.27 -0.21
CA SER A 56 -1.40 -18.28 -1.30
C SER A 56 -0.13 -17.45 -1.33
N ALA A 57 0.44 -17.30 -2.52
CA ALA A 57 1.54 -16.37 -2.80
C ALA A 57 1.43 -15.90 -4.26
N TYR A 58 1.87 -14.67 -4.55
CA TYR A 58 1.90 -14.04 -5.89
C TYR A 58 0.51 -13.83 -6.54
N LYS A 59 -0.56 -13.83 -5.78
CA LYS A 59 -1.95 -13.67 -6.25
C LYS A 59 -2.71 -12.55 -5.56
N ASP A 60 -2.17 -12.01 -4.50
CA ASP A 60 -2.74 -10.96 -3.68
C ASP A 60 -1.61 -10.08 -3.15
N ASN A 61 -1.93 -8.96 -2.54
CA ASN A 61 -0.95 -8.05 -1.94
C ASN A 61 -0.19 -8.66 -0.78
N VAL A 62 -0.66 -9.78 -0.24
CA VAL A 62 -0.03 -10.54 0.84
C VAL A 62 0.14 -12.01 0.50
N ALA A 63 1.09 -12.67 1.16
CA ALA A 63 1.18 -14.12 1.17
C ALA A 63 0.50 -14.68 2.42
N PHE A 64 -0.16 -15.83 2.26
CA PHE A 64 -0.78 -16.57 3.35
C PHE A 64 -0.13 -17.94 3.54
N SER A 65 0.19 -18.24 4.78
CA SER A 65 0.62 -19.56 5.24
C SER A 65 -0.42 -20.13 6.21
N GLN A 66 -0.50 -21.46 6.30
CA GLN A 66 -1.36 -22.13 7.29
C GLN A 66 -0.96 -21.72 8.71
N GLY A 67 -1.93 -21.27 9.49
CA GLY A 67 -1.78 -20.99 10.91
C GLY A 67 -2.32 -22.12 11.80
N PRO A 68 -2.21 -21.96 13.12
CA PRO A 68 -2.83 -22.85 14.10
C PRO A 68 -4.35 -22.60 14.21
N VAL A 69 -5.06 -23.50 14.89
CA VAL A 69 -6.38 -23.16 15.42
C VAL A 69 -6.17 -22.22 16.61
N ILE A 70 -6.92 -21.12 16.62
CA ILE A 70 -6.84 -20.09 17.67
C ILE A 70 -8.25 -19.73 18.14
N GLU A 71 -8.36 -19.20 19.35
CA GLU A 71 -9.61 -18.66 19.88
C GLU A 71 -9.82 -17.20 19.43
N GLN A 72 -10.99 -16.92 18.84
CA GLN A 72 -11.46 -15.57 18.57
C GLN A 72 -12.37 -15.11 19.72
N PHE A 73 -12.09 -13.94 20.28
CA PHE A 73 -12.95 -13.27 21.25
C PHE A 73 -13.58 -12.05 20.58
N ALA A 74 -14.86 -12.15 20.22
CA ALA A 74 -15.59 -11.12 19.48
C ALA A 74 -17.08 -11.11 19.89
N PRO A 75 -17.82 -9.98 19.68
CA PRO A 75 -19.25 -9.97 19.90
C PRO A 75 -19.95 -10.92 18.90
N ALA A 76 -21.09 -11.47 19.31
CA ALA A 76 -21.88 -12.34 18.45
C ALA A 76 -22.57 -11.58 17.30
N ASP A 77 -23.01 -10.34 17.57
CA ASP A 77 -23.55 -9.40 16.60
C ASP A 77 -22.70 -8.12 16.56
N GLN A 78 -22.32 -7.68 15.37
CA GLN A 78 -21.50 -6.49 15.16
C GLN A 78 -22.34 -5.22 14.95
N THR A 79 -23.68 -5.33 14.81
CA THR A 79 -24.58 -4.19 14.54
C THR A 79 -25.25 -3.61 15.79
N THR A 80 -25.24 -4.37 16.88
CA THR A 80 -25.83 -3.99 18.17
C THR A 80 -24.92 -4.35 19.33
N SER A 81 -25.23 -3.85 20.54
CA SER A 81 -24.54 -4.31 21.75
C SER A 81 -24.89 -5.77 22.02
N ASP A 82 -23.88 -6.61 22.16
CA ASP A 82 -24.05 -8.03 22.39
C ASP A 82 -22.94 -8.59 23.28
N TYR A 83 -23.15 -9.82 23.77
CA TYR A 83 -22.15 -10.55 24.55
C TYR A 83 -20.99 -11.00 23.67
N PHE A 84 -19.79 -10.89 24.20
CA PHE A 84 -18.62 -11.49 23.57
C PHE A 84 -18.65 -13.00 23.69
N GLN A 85 -18.27 -13.65 22.61
CA GLN A 85 -18.15 -15.10 22.52
C GLN A 85 -16.72 -15.51 22.22
N VAL A 86 -16.34 -16.66 22.74
CA VAL A 86 -15.09 -17.34 22.36
C VAL A 86 -15.43 -18.43 21.36
N LYS A 87 -14.79 -18.39 20.19
CA LYS A 87 -14.96 -19.39 19.13
C LYS A 87 -13.61 -19.82 18.59
N ASP A 88 -13.43 -21.11 18.39
CA ASP A 88 -12.27 -21.61 17.67
C ASP A 88 -12.35 -21.25 16.19
N ILE A 89 -11.25 -20.75 15.64
CA ILE A 89 -11.11 -20.46 14.22
C ILE A 89 -9.85 -21.14 13.65
N GLU A 90 -9.97 -21.74 12.47
CA GLU A 90 -8.80 -22.09 11.67
C GLU A 90 -8.17 -20.81 11.14
N SER A 91 -6.91 -20.58 11.47
CA SER A 91 -6.21 -19.36 11.07
C SER A 91 -5.27 -19.56 9.89
N VAL A 92 -4.93 -18.44 9.27
CA VAL A 92 -3.81 -18.29 8.35
C VAL A 92 -2.92 -17.16 8.85
N ILE A 93 -1.63 -17.26 8.56
CA ILE A 93 -0.64 -16.21 8.89
C ILE A 93 -0.44 -15.37 7.62
N SER A 94 -0.65 -14.07 7.71
CA SER A 94 -0.38 -13.13 6.63
C SER A 94 1.01 -12.52 6.77
N LEU A 95 1.72 -12.42 5.64
CA LEU A 95 3.06 -11.85 5.53
C LEU A 95 3.10 -10.85 4.39
N LYS A 96 3.68 -9.69 4.65
CA LYS A 96 3.89 -8.62 3.66
C LYS A 96 5.25 -7.96 3.86
N ALA A 97 5.89 -7.62 2.75
CA ALA A 97 6.98 -6.66 2.69
C ALA A 97 6.69 -5.66 1.57
N GLU A 98 6.87 -4.38 1.84
CA GLU A 98 6.61 -3.27 0.94
C GLU A 98 7.84 -2.38 0.84
N THR A 99 8.14 -1.84 -0.35
CA THR A 99 9.18 -0.85 -0.52
C THR A 99 8.59 0.56 -0.65
N HIS A 100 9.16 1.53 0.05
CA HIS A 100 8.69 2.92 -0.01
C HIS A 100 9.86 3.90 -0.11
N ASN A 101 10.60 3.81 -1.22
CA ASN A 101 11.93 4.39 -1.38
C ASN A 101 11.92 5.89 -1.70
N PHE A 102 11.27 6.29 -2.81
CA PHE A 102 11.22 7.68 -3.25
C PHE A 102 10.61 8.60 -2.17
N PRO A 103 9.42 8.33 -1.61
CA PRO A 103 8.83 9.19 -0.61
C PRO A 103 9.70 9.32 0.65
N THR A 104 10.32 8.23 1.09
CA THR A 104 11.20 8.22 2.27
C THR A 104 12.50 8.99 2.03
N THR A 105 12.99 9.05 0.79
CA THR A 105 14.14 9.86 0.43
C THR A 105 13.83 11.35 0.46
N VAL A 106 12.68 11.76 -0.08
CA VAL A 106 12.32 13.16 -0.32
C VAL A 106 11.69 13.80 0.94
N GLU A 107 10.79 13.11 1.60
CA GLU A 107 10.15 13.54 2.84
C GLU A 107 10.10 12.35 3.84
N PRO A 108 11.20 12.12 4.59
CA PRO A 108 11.41 10.88 5.32
C PRO A 108 10.33 10.52 6.34
N PHE A 109 9.81 11.52 7.09
CA PHE A 109 8.79 11.25 8.10
C PHE A 109 7.49 10.75 7.47
N ASN A 110 6.89 11.53 6.57
CA ASN A 110 5.64 11.14 5.91
C ASN A 110 5.85 9.95 4.96
N GLY A 111 6.98 9.89 4.26
CA GLY A 111 7.32 8.77 3.39
C GLY A 111 7.36 7.44 4.14
N ALA A 112 8.05 7.38 5.26
CA ALA A 112 8.12 6.16 6.07
C ALA A 112 6.80 5.85 6.80
N ALA A 113 6.09 6.89 7.25
CA ALA A 113 4.77 6.72 7.84
C ALA A 113 3.78 6.09 6.85
N THR A 114 3.73 6.59 5.62
CA THR A 114 2.84 6.04 4.59
C THR A 114 3.32 4.69 4.06
N GLY A 115 4.61 4.40 4.08
CA GLY A 115 5.15 3.07 3.81
C GLY A 115 4.65 2.03 4.82
N THR A 116 4.71 2.36 6.12
CA THR A 116 4.12 1.54 7.18
C THR A 116 2.61 1.42 7.02
N GLY A 117 1.92 2.53 6.70
CA GLY A 117 0.49 2.52 6.44
C GLY A 117 0.10 1.62 5.26
N GLY A 118 0.91 1.59 4.19
CA GLY A 118 0.71 0.76 3.00
C GLY A 118 0.77 -0.73 3.31
N GLU A 119 1.84 -1.18 3.98
CA GLU A 119 1.97 -2.58 4.34
C GLU A 119 0.86 -3.06 5.30
N ILE A 120 0.37 -2.17 6.16
CA ILE A 120 -0.78 -2.47 7.03
C ILE A 120 -2.06 -2.61 6.18
N ARG A 121 -2.30 -1.70 5.21
CA ARG A 121 -3.48 -1.77 4.32
C ARG A 121 -3.49 -3.04 3.51
N ASP A 122 -2.36 -3.42 2.93
CA ASP A 122 -2.25 -4.68 2.20
C ASP A 122 -2.64 -5.88 3.07
N ARG A 123 -2.16 -5.91 4.32
CA ARG A 123 -2.49 -7.02 5.22
C ARG A 123 -3.94 -6.97 5.71
N MET A 124 -4.48 -5.80 6.03
CA MET A 124 -5.89 -5.70 6.40
C MET A 124 -6.83 -6.01 5.23
N GLY A 125 -6.38 -5.79 3.98
CA GLY A 125 -7.10 -6.12 2.75
C GLY A 125 -6.77 -7.49 2.16
N GLY A 126 -5.90 -8.26 2.80
CA GLY A 126 -5.53 -9.60 2.32
C GLY A 126 -6.72 -10.57 2.32
N GLY A 127 -6.91 -11.30 1.21
CA GLY A 127 -8.11 -12.09 0.97
C GLY A 127 -9.35 -11.22 0.96
N VAL A 128 -10.30 -11.48 1.84
CA VAL A 128 -11.47 -10.62 2.09
C VAL A 128 -11.42 -9.94 3.46
N GLY A 129 -10.21 -9.78 3.99
CA GLY A 129 -9.89 -9.08 5.24
C GLY A 129 -9.09 -9.94 6.22
N SER A 130 -8.13 -9.31 6.89
CA SER A 130 -7.31 -9.96 7.92
C SER A 130 -6.81 -8.95 8.98
N TRP A 131 -6.12 -9.46 10.01
CA TRP A 131 -5.67 -8.68 11.16
C TRP A 131 -4.16 -8.45 11.14
N PRO A 132 -3.67 -7.22 10.93
CA PRO A 132 -2.29 -6.84 11.22
C PRO A 132 -1.98 -6.96 12.72
N ILE A 133 -0.81 -7.52 13.06
CA ILE A 133 -0.38 -7.70 14.47
C ILE A 133 0.86 -6.86 14.77
N ALA A 134 1.92 -7.05 13.98
CA ALA A 134 3.22 -6.44 14.24
C ALA A 134 3.91 -6.08 12.94
N GLY A 135 4.63 -4.96 12.95
CA GLY A 135 5.36 -4.45 11.80
C GLY A 135 6.87 -4.44 12.00
N THR A 136 7.57 -4.26 10.89
CA THR A 136 9.01 -4.07 10.82
C THR A 136 9.34 -2.91 9.88
N ALA A 137 10.48 -2.23 10.08
CA ALA A 137 11.00 -1.24 9.14
C ALA A 137 12.52 -1.39 9.02
N CYS A 138 12.99 -1.65 7.80
CA CYS A 138 14.41 -1.72 7.50
C CYS A 138 14.79 -0.57 6.56
N TYR A 139 15.98 -0.02 6.75
CA TYR A 139 16.48 1.09 5.94
C TYR A 139 17.86 0.75 5.39
N MET A 140 18.06 1.11 4.12
CA MET A 140 19.39 1.02 3.48
C MET A 140 19.77 2.42 2.97
N THR A 141 20.90 2.94 3.45
CA THR A 141 21.37 4.30 3.15
C THR A 141 22.86 4.31 2.84
N ALA A 142 23.34 5.40 2.26
CA ALA A 142 24.76 5.74 2.32
C ALA A 142 25.21 5.91 3.78
N TYR A 143 26.51 5.96 4.03
CA TYR A 143 27.02 6.11 5.40
C TYR A 143 26.52 7.38 6.06
N PRO A 144 25.99 7.33 7.29
CA PRO A 144 25.34 8.47 7.94
C PRO A 144 26.32 9.58 8.37
N ARG A 145 27.61 9.32 8.49
CA ARG A 145 28.66 10.29 8.87
C ARG A 145 28.26 11.10 10.09
N LEU A 146 27.99 10.37 11.18
CA LEU A 146 27.52 10.94 12.43
C LEU A 146 28.49 11.99 12.99
N LYS A 147 27.97 13.08 13.54
CA LYS A 147 28.72 14.15 14.17
C LYS A 147 28.31 14.29 15.64
N ASP A 148 29.26 14.64 16.49
CA ASP A 148 28.98 15.01 17.86
C ASP A 148 28.30 16.40 17.96
N ASP A 149 27.91 16.81 19.17
CA ASP A 149 27.27 18.12 19.41
C ASP A 149 28.14 19.32 19.01
N ASN A 150 29.45 19.13 18.82
CA ASN A 150 30.42 20.14 18.36
C ASN A 150 30.62 20.10 16.84
N GLY A 151 29.91 19.21 16.14
CA GLY A 151 30.04 19.02 14.70
C GLY A 151 31.27 18.22 14.27
N LYS A 152 31.99 17.61 15.21
CA LYS A 152 33.11 16.71 14.94
C LYS A 152 32.58 15.30 14.73
N SER A 153 33.05 14.61 13.70
CA SER A 153 32.74 13.19 13.50
C SER A 153 33.35 12.35 14.61
N ASP A 154 32.52 11.66 15.39
CA ASP A 154 32.96 10.75 16.44
C ASP A 154 33.61 9.48 15.90
N VAL A 155 33.36 9.17 14.65
CA VAL A 155 33.82 7.96 13.99
C VAL A 155 34.31 8.32 12.60
N GLU A 156 35.48 8.94 12.51
CA GLU A 156 36.23 9.04 11.25
C GLU A 156 36.71 7.64 10.88
N ARG A 157 35.96 6.95 10.05
CA ARG A 157 36.38 5.74 9.41
C ARG A 157 36.96 6.13 8.04
N ASP A 158 38.13 5.62 7.69
CA ASP A 158 38.83 5.95 6.43
C ASP A 158 38.00 5.72 5.16
N TRP A 159 36.95 4.94 5.28
CA TRP A 159 36.03 4.58 4.17
C TRP A 159 34.75 5.40 4.13
N GLU A 160 34.43 6.26 5.09
CA GLU A 160 33.19 7.04 5.13
C GLU A 160 33.18 8.27 4.19
N ASP A 161 34.34 8.70 3.71
CA ASP A 161 34.46 9.89 2.84
C ASP A 161 34.44 9.59 1.34
N ILE A 162 34.20 8.34 0.94
CA ILE A 162 34.28 7.91 -0.47
C ILE A 162 33.23 8.64 -1.34
N MET A 163 32.02 8.83 -0.83
CA MET A 163 30.92 9.38 -1.60
C MET A 163 30.55 10.80 -1.16
N PRO A 164 30.57 11.79 -2.07
CA PRO A 164 30.07 13.11 -1.76
C PRO A 164 28.56 13.08 -1.56
N VAL A 165 28.05 13.94 -0.67
CA VAL A 165 26.61 14.15 -0.52
C VAL A 165 26.00 14.60 -1.84
N ARG A 166 24.91 13.98 -2.27
CA ARG A 166 24.19 14.32 -3.51
C ARG A 166 23.44 15.66 -3.36
N LYS A 167 23.57 16.53 -4.35
CA LYS A 167 22.92 17.85 -4.34
C LYS A 167 21.38 17.80 -4.31
N TRP A 168 20.78 16.72 -4.80
CA TRP A 168 19.35 16.52 -4.81
C TRP A 168 18.82 15.85 -3.53
N LEU A 169 19.69 15.39 -2.62
CA LEU A 169 19.29 14.93 -1.30
C LEU A 169 18.87 16.13 -0.46
N TYR A 170 17.60 16.19 -0.13
CA TYR A 170 17.03 17.24 0.73
C TYR A 170 17.54 17.16 2.18
N GLN A 171 18.00 15.98 2.58
CA GLN A 171 18.43 15.68 3.94
C GLN A 171 19.60 14.69 3.91
N THR A 172 20.43 14.71 4.97
CA THR A 172 21.52 13.76 5.12
C THR A 172 21.00 12.35 5.42
N PRO A 173 21.79 11.29 5.18
CA PRO A 173 21.41 9.92 5.57
C PRO A 173 21.03 9.80 7.05
N GLU A 174 21.73 10.48 7.96
CA GLU A 174 21.40 10.55 9.38
C GLU A 174 19.99 11.14 9.62
N GLN A 175 19.72 12.30 9.02
CA GLN A 175 18.41 12.96 9.15
C GLN A 175 17.28 12.11 8.57
N ILE A 176 17.54 11.42 7.44
CA ILE A 176 16.60 10.49 6.84
C ILE A 176 16.29 9.35 7.81
N LEU A 177 17.31 8.69 8.38
CA LEU A 177 17.14 7.58 9.29
C LEU A 177 16.33 7.96 10.54
N ILE A 178 16.65 9.10 11.16
CA ILE A 178 15.92 9.59 12.36
C ILE A 178 14.46 9.87 12.02
N LYS A 179 14.20 10.65 10.97
CA LYS A 179 12.84 11.05 10.60
C LYS A 179 12.01 9.89 10.06
N ALA A 180 12.60 9.02 9.26
CA ALA A 180 11.93 7.85 8.73
C ALA A 180 11.54 6.87 9.86
N SER A 181 12.46 6.59 10.78
CA SER A 181 12.16 5.75 11.95
C SER A 181 11.03 6.34 12.79
N ASN A 182 11.08 7.65 13.05
CA ASN A 182 10.02 8.34 13.77
C ASN A 182 8.67 8.28 13.05
N GLY A 183 8.65 8.50 11.73
CA GLY A 183 7.43 8.45 10.93
C GLY A 183 6.80 7.06 10.90
N ALA A 184 7.59 6.03 10.68
CA ALA A 184 7.13 4.65 10.68
C ALA A 184 6.56 4.22 12.04
N SER A 185 7.27 4.55 13.14
CA SER A 185 6.85 4.26 14.50
C SER A 185 5.59 5.05 14.90
N ASP A 186 5.51 6.32 14.51
CA ASP A 186 4.34 7.17 14.76
C ASP A 186 3.08 6.58 14.15
N PHE A 187 3.16 6.16 12.87
CA PHE A 187 2.02 5.52 12.20
C PHE A 187 1.63 4.20 12.87
N GLY A 188 2.58 3.30 13.04
CA GLY A 188 2.33 1.98 13.62
C GLY A 188 1.72 2.07 15.03
N ASN A 189 2.27 2.93 15.90
CA ASN A 189 1.78 3.13 17.26
C ASN A 189 0.38 3.74 17.30
N LYS A 190 0.09 4.74 16.46
CA LYS A 190 -1.23 5.37 16.38
C LYS A 190 -2.29 4.44 15.80
N PHE A 191 -1.92 3.62 14.82
CA PHE A 191 -2.81 2.59 14.28
C PHE A 191 -3.04 1.44 15.28
N GLY A 192 -2.06 1.12 16.11
CA GLY A 192 -2.08 0.01 17.06
C GLY A 192 -1.41 -1.26 16.53
N GLN A 193 -0.49 -1.11 15.59
CA GLN A 193 0.45 -2.13 15.15
C GLN A 193 1.88 -1.66 15.46
N PRO A 194 2.49 -2.11 16.57
CA PRO A 194 3.84 -1.71 16.91
C PRO A 194 4.86 -2.21 15.89
N LEU A 195 5.88 -1.39 15.63
CA LEU A 195 7.10 -1.85 14.96
C LEU A 195 7.96 -2.57 15.99
N ILE A 196 8.12 -3.87 15.83
CA ILE A 196 8.79 -4.73 16.84
C ILE A 196 10.26 -4.97 16.52
N THR A 197 10.69 -4.71 15.29
CA THR A 197 12.07 -4.88 14.85
C THR A 197 12.34 -4.07 13.60
N GLY A 198 13.62 -3.89 13.30
CA GLY A 198 14.09 -3.24 12.10
C GLY A 198 15.58 -3.45 11.92
N SER A 199 16.11 -2.93 10.82
CA SER A 199 17.54 -2.99 10.52
C SER A 199 17.96 -1.72 9.80
N VAL A 200 19.22 -1.33 9.99
CA VAL A 200 19.90 -0.32 9.19
C VAL A 200 21.06 -0.99 8.50
N LEU A 201 21.10 -0.88 7.18
CA LEU A 201 22.20 -1.36 6.34
C LEU A 201 22.79 -0.16 5.62
N THR A 202 24.11 -0.07 5.58
CA THR A 202 24.82 1.01 4.90
C THR A 202 25.80 0.42 3.89
N PHE A 203 25.94 1.10 2.75
CA PHE A 203 26.87 0.65 1.72
C PHE A 203 27.32 1.82 0.86
N GLU A 204 28.63 1.94 0.72
CA GLU A 204 29.34 2.75 -0.27
C GLU A 204 30.55 1.96 -0.76
N HIS A 205 30.79 1.97 -2.06
CA HIS A 205 31.91 1.26 -2.68
C HIS A 205 32.38 1.99 -3.93
N GLU A 206 33.67 1.97 -4.19
CA GLU A 206 34.25 2.45 -5.42
C GLU A 206 35.06 1.32 -6.08
N GLU A 207 34.77 1.04 -7.35
CA GLU A 207 35.45 0.04 -8.14
C GLU A 207 35.62 0.54 -9.59
N ASN A 208 36.85 0.45 -10.12
CA ASN A 208 37.16 0.88 -11.48
C ASN A 208 36.75 2.33 -11.83
N GLY A 209 36.74 3.23 -10.84
CA GLY A 209 36.29 4.63 -10.99
C GLY A 209 34.77 4.82 -10.97
N GLU A 210 34.02 3.76 -10.82
CA GLU A 210 32.58 3.78 -10.62
C GLU A 210 32.24 3.75 -9.13
N LYS A 211 31.23 4.53 -8.73
CA LYS A 211 30.79 4.63 -7.33
C LYS A 211 29.42 4.01 -7.14
N TYR A 212 29.31 3.14 -6.16
CA TYR A 212 28.09 2.40 -5.80
C TYR A 212 27.68 2.74 -4.37
N ALA A 213 26.42 3.16 -4.17
CA ALA A 213 25.90 3.47 -2.85
C ALA A 213 24.36 3.40 -2.83
N TYR A 214 23.79 3.32 -1.63
CA TYR A 214 22.36 3.57 -1.44
C TYR A 214 22.08 5.07 -1.34
N ASP A 215 22.29 5.82 -2.42
CA ASP A 215 22.02 7.25 -2.45
C ASP A 215 20.53 7.57 -2.25
N LYS A 216 19.67 6.84 -2.98
CA LYS A 216 18.25 6.81 -2.73
C LYS A 216 17.98 5.79 -1.63
N VAL A 217 17.41 6.23 -0.52
CA VAL A 217 17.13 5.30 0.58
C VAL A 217 16.22 4.17 0.11
N ILE A 218 16.53 2.96 0.53
CA ILE A 218 15.61 1.83 0.42
C ILE A 218 14.95 1.65 1.77
N MET A 219 13.63 1.78 1.81
CA MET A 219 12.83 1.44 2.97
C MET A 219 12.06 0.17 2.67
N LEU A 220 12.21 -0.82 3.53
CA LEU A 220 11.39 -2.03 3.54
C LEU A 220 10.49 -1.97 4.76
N ALA A 221 9.21 -1.70 4.53
CA ALA A 221 8.17 -1.84 5.53
C ALA A 221 7.56 -3.23 5.41
N GLY A 222 7.34 -3.90 6.51
CA GLY A 222 6.78 -5.25 6.48
C GLY A 222 6.08 -5.61 7.77
N GLY A 223 5.48 -6.77 7.81
CA GLY A 223 4.85 -7.23 9.02
C GLY A 223 4.17 -8.57 8.90
N VAL A 224 3.66 -9.00 10.04
CA VAL A 224 2.93 -10.24 10.22
C VAL A 224 1.52 -9.95 10.74
N GLY A 225 0.58 -10.74 10.29
CA GLY A 225 -0.80 -10.72 10.75
C GLY A 225 -1.40 -12.11 10.70
N TYR A 226 -2.68 -12.21 10.93
CA TYR A 226 -3.43 -13.45 10.76
C TYR A 226 -4.80 -13.17 10.15
N GLY A 227 -5.43 -14.21 9.61
CA GLY A 227 -6.79 -14.16 9.08
C GLY A 227 -7.52 -15.48 9.36
N LYS A 228 -8.81 -15.51 9.03
CA LYS A 228 -9.55 -16.78 8.99
C LYS A 228 -9.19 -17.53 7.71
N LYS A 229 -9.02 -18.83 7.82
CA LYS A 229 -8.73 -19.69 6.67
C LYS A 229 -9.81 -19.64 5.59
N ARG A 230 -11.07 -19.41 5.96
CA ARG A 230 -12.17 -19.25 5.00
C ARG A 230 -12.04 -17.98 4.15
N ASP A 231 -11.37 -16.94 4.68
CA ASP A 231 -11.31 -15.58 4.13
C ASP A 231 -9.98 -15.27 3.38
N TYR A 232 -9.05 -16.23 3.23
CA TYR A 232 -7.72 -15.97 2.65
C TYR A 232 -7.73 -15.79 1.12
N LYS A 233 -8.85 -15.97 0.47
CA LYS A 233 -9.03 -15.72 -0.96
C LYS A 233 -10.12 -14.69 -1.18
N LYS A 234 -9.93 -13.84 -2.20
CA LYS A 234 -10.99 -12.98 -2.69
C LYS A 234 -12.10 -13.79 -3.33
N GLY A 235 -13.35 -13.33 -3.19
CA GLY A 235 -14.49 -13.88 -3.90
C GLY A 235 -14.53 -13.39 -5.34
N GLU A 236 -15.43 -13.98 -6.12
CA GLU A 236 -15.64 -13.62 -7.53
C GLU A 236 -16.66 -12.48 -7.64
N PRO A 237 -16.31 -11.32 -8.22
CA PRO A 237 -17.24 -10.23 -8.44
C PRO A 237 -18.43 -10.67 -9.31
N GLN A 238 -19.62 -10.29 -8.91
CA GLN A 238 -20.87 -10.56 -9.65
C GLN A 238 -21.50 -9.25 -10.10
N LYS A 239 -22.19 -9.24 -11.25
CA LYS A 239 -22.94 -8.08 -11.72
C LYS A 239 -23.89 -7.57 -10.64
N GLY A 240 -23.85 -6.26 -10.36
CA GLY A 240 -24.68 -5.60 -9.37
C GLY A 240 -24.09 -5.54 -7.96
N ASN A 241 -22.90 -6.13 -7.71
CA ASN A 241 -22.19 -5.85 -6.47
C ASN A 241 -21.91 -4.36 -6.35
N LYS A 242 -22.07 -3.80 -5.17
CA LYS A 242 -21.84 -2.38 -4.93
C LYS A 242 -20.35 -2.13 -4.66
N VAL A 243 -19.83 -1.12 -5.34
CA VAL A 243 -18.47 -0.62 -5.12
C VAL A 243 -18.52 0.40 -4.00
N VAL A 244 -17.83 0.10 -2.92
CA VAL A 244 -17.83 0.90 -1.69
C VAL A 244 -16.42 1.41 -1.44
N VAL A 245 -16.29 2.70 -1.13
CA VAL A 245 -15.05 3.30 -0.63
C VAL A 245 -15.22 3.61 0.85
N VAL A 246 -14.27 3.20 1.67
CA VAL A 246 -14.23 3.47 3.11
C VAL A 246 -12.98 4.25 3.44
N GLY A 247 -13.10 5.36 4.16
CA GLY A 247 -11.97 6.18 4.61
C GLY A 247 -12.09 7.65 4.27
N GLY A 248 -10.97 8.36 4.31
CA GLY A 248 -10.91 9.81 4.24
C GLY A 248 -11.13 10.42 2.86
N ASP A 249 -11.30 11.74 2.87
CA ASP A 249 -11.52 12.54 1.67
C ASP A 249 -10.24 12.77 0.86
N ASN A 250 -10.41 13.10 -0.42
CA ASN A 250 -9.31 13.52 -1.29
C ASN A 250 -8.89 14.98 -1.03
N TYR A 251 -7.59 15.19 -0.99
CA TYR A 251 -6.95 16.50 -0.95
C TYR A 251 -5.86 16.59 -2.01
N ARG A 252 -5.33 17.79 -2.26
CA ARG A 252 -4.25 18.02 -3.25
C ARG A 252 -2.89 17.61 -2.67
N ILE A 253 -2.71 16.31 -2.45
CA ILE A 253 -1.47 15.68 -1.98
C ILE A 253 -1.38 14.27 -2.52
N GLY A 254 -0.17 13.73 -2.66
CA GLY A 254 0.04 12.42 -3.26
C GLY A 254 -0.32 12.39 -4.75
N LEU A 255 -0.05 13.49 -5.46
CA LEU A 255 -0.38 13.60 -6.88
C LEU A 255 0.76 13.10 -7.76
N GLY A 256 0.47 12.10 -8.58
CA GLY A 256 1.43 11.59 -9.57
C GLY A 256 2.56 10.76 -8.97
N GLY A 257 2.39 10.20 -7.76
CA GLY A 257 3.42 9.44 -7.05
C GLY A 257 3.99 8.28 -7.85
N GLY A 258 3.14 7.52 -8.54
CA GLY A 258 3.55 6.42 -9.41
C GLY A 258 4.51 6.85 -10.52
N SER A 259 4.19 7.92 -11.25
CA SER A 259 5.04 8.44 -12.33
C SER A 259 6.32 9.10 -11.80
N VAL A 260 6.23 9.90 -10.74
CA VAL A 260 7.37 10.62 -10.17
C VAL A 260 8.39 9.65 -9.56
N SER A 261 7.94 8.61 -8.88
CA SER A 261 8.81 7.58 -8.29
C SER A 261 9.49 6.68 -9.33
N SER A 262 8.99 6.67 -10.57
CA SER A 262 9.52 5.84 -11.67
C SER A 262 10.73 6.44 -12.38
N VAL A 263 11.08 7.68 -12.09
CA VAL A 263 12.25 8.38 -12.66
C VAL A 263 13.31 8.63 -11.59
N ASP A 264 14.47 9.12 -12.03
CA ASP A 264 15.55 9.50 -11.10
C ASP A 264 15.08 10.63 -10.17
N THR A 265 15.32 10.49 -8.88
CA THR A 265 15.02 11.52 -7.89
C THR A 265 15.85 12.77 -8.17
N GLY A 266 15.23 13.95 -8.07
CA GLY A 266 15.85 15.24 -8.44
C GLY A 266 15.68 15.61 -9.91
N ARG A 267 14.98 14.82 -10.71
CA ARG A 267 14.66 15.13 -12.11
C ARG A 267 13.61 16.22 -12.24
N TYR A 268 12.64 16.25 -11.35
CA TYR A 268 11.60 17.24 -11.29
C TYR A 268 11.94 18.36 -10.28
N SER A 269 11.19 19.46 -10.31
CA SER A 269 11.31 20.49 -9.28
C SER A 269 10.88 19.96 -7.92
N ASN A 270 11.46 20.53 -6.86
CA ASN A 270 11.13 20.18 -5.46
C ASN A 270 9.63 20.19 -5.18
N GLY A 271 8.90 21.17 -5.75
CA GLY A 271 7.46 21.27 -5.57
C GLY A 271 6.70 20.08 -6.13
N ILE A 272 7.09 19.54 -7.29
CA ILE A 272 6.48 18.35 -7.89
C ILE A 272 6.82 17.11 -7.06
N GLU A 273 8.08 16.93 -6.70
CA GLU A 273 8.52 15.75 -5.93
C GLU A 273 7.92 15.72 -4.53
N LEU A 274 7.87 16.85 -3.83
CA LEU A 274 7.22 16.95 -2.51
C LEU A 274 5.70 16.74 -2.56
N ASN A 275 5.04 17.23 -3.63
CA ASN A 275 3.60 17.04 -3.80
C ASN A 275 3.21 15.60 -4.16
N ALA A 276 4.15 14.81 -4.68
CA ALA A 276 3.96 13.39 -4.95
C ALA A 276 4.03 12.51 -3.68
N VAL A 277 4.56 13.03 -2.58
CA VAL A 277 4.61 12.32 -1.30
C VAL A 277 3.28 12.47 -0.58
N GLN A 278 2.71 11.34 -0.16
CA GLN A 278 1.46 11.31 0.60
C GLN A 278 1.67 11.80 2.04
N ARG A 279 0.57 12.10 2.74
CA ARG A 279 0.55 12.37 4.17
C ARG A 279 -0.22 11.30 4.91
N ALA A 280 0.34 10.87 6.02
CA ALA A 280 -0.23 9.80 6.82
C ALA A 280 -1.38 10.28 7.70
N ASN A 281 -2.45 9.51 7.75
CA ASN A 281 -3.55 9.67 8.70
C ASN A 281 -3.89 8.30 9.34
N PRO A 282 -3.09 7.86 10.33
CA PRO A 282 -3.27 6.56 10.96
C PRO A 282 -4.61 6.42 11.69
N GLU A 283 -5.19 7.50 12.19
CA GLU A 283 -6.51 7.47 12.82
C GLU A 283 -7.60 7.10 11.82
N MET A 284 -7.62 7.72 10.65
CA MET A 284 -8.60 7.40 9.61
C MET A 284 -8.44 5.97 9.12
N GLN A 285 -7.20 5.53 8.91
CA GLN A 285 -6.94 4.14 8.55
C GLN A 285 -7.39 3.16 9.64
N LYS A 286 -7.24 3.52 10.92
CA LYS A 286 -7.74 2.69 12.03
C LYS A 286 -9.25 2.59 12.04
N ARG A 287 -9.97 3.65 11.74
CA ARG A 287 -11.44 3.63 11.61
C ARG A 287 -11.88 2.70 10.47
N ALA A 288 -11.26 2.82 9.29
CA ALA A 288 -11.50 1.91 8.16
C ALA A 288 -11.18 0.45 8.52
N TYR A 289 -10.07 0.22 9.23
CA TYR A 289 -9.71 -1.10 9.72
C TYR A 289 -10.73 -1.68 10.70
N ASN A 290 -11.24 -0.88 11.63
CA ASN A 290 -12.23 -1.35 12.60
C ASN A 290 -13.51 -1.84 11.91
N LEU A 291 -13.95 -1.17 10.82
CA LEU A 291 -15.02 -1.69 9.99
C LEU A 291 -14.67 -3.04 9.38
N VAL A 292 -13.53 -3.15 8.67
CA VAL A 292 -13.09 -4.41 8.06
C VAL A 292 -12.97 -5.52 9.11
N ARG A 293 -12.39 -5.21 10.26
CA ARG A 293 -12.26 -6.15 11.38
C ARG A 293 -13.62 -6.69 11.83
N ALA A 294 -14.61 -5.81 12.01
CA ALA A 294 -15.93 -6.21 12.42
C ALA A 294 -16.59 -7.18 11.41
N LEU A 295 -16.45 -6.89 10.10
CA LEU A 295 -16.98 -7.77 9.05
C LEU A 295 -16.29 -9.15 9.05
N VAL A 296 -14.99 -9.20 9.25
CA VAL A 296 -14.24 -10.47 9.32
C VAL A 296 -14.53 -11.26 10.60
N GLU A 297 -14.83 -10.58 11.71
CA GLU A 297 -15.20 -11.22 12.99
C GLU A 297 -16.56 -11.94 12.91
N ASN A 298 -17.47 -11.50 12.06
CA ASN A 298 -18.77 -12.15 11.84
C ASN A 298 -18.64 -13.62 11.42
N ASP A 299 -19.69 -14.38 11.62
CA ASP A 299 -19.76 -15.78 11.15
C ASP A 299 -19.85 -15.84 9.62
N GLU A 300 -20.52 -14.86 8.99
CA GLU A 300 -20.51 -14.64 7.55
C GLU A 300 -19.79 -13.32 7.25
N ASN A 301 -18.82 -13.35 6.36
CA ASN A 301 -18.14 -12.13 5.90
C ASN A 301 -18.85 -11.62 4.64
N PRO A 302 -19.47 -10.43 4.66
CA PRO A 302 -20.19 -9.89 3.51
C PRO A 302 -19.28 -9.33 2.40
N VAL A 303 -17.96 -9.29 2.63
CA VAL A 303 -17.00 -8.77 1.67
C VAL A 303 -16.75 -9.78 0.56
N VAL A 304 -17.05 -9.39 -0.68
CA VAL A 304 -16.77 -10.20 -1.88
C VAL A 304 -15.29 -10.04 -2.27
N SER A 305 -14.82 -8.79 -2.32
CA SER A 305 -13.42 -8.45 -2.60
C SER A 305 -13.07 -7.15 -1.90
N ILE A 306 -11.79 -6.96 -1.61
CA ILE A 306 -11.25 -5.77 -0.94
C ILE A 306 -9.88 -5.44 -1.51
N HIS A 307 -9.62 -4.14 -1.74
CA HIS A 307 -8.32 -3.60 -2.15
C HIS A 307 -7.99 -2.32 -1.39
N ASP A 308 -6.71 -2.08 -1.16
CA ASP A 308 -6.24 -0.82 -0.62
C ASP A 308 -6.13 0.27 -1.69
N HIS A 309 -6.16 1.53 -1.27
CA HIS A 309 -5.82 2.66 -2.11
C HIS A 309 -4.31 2.93 -1.99
N GLY A 310 -3.56 2.48 -2.98
CA GLY A 310 -2.12 2.74 -3.11
C GLY A 310 -1.81 3.71 -4.24
N SER A 311 -0.82 3.36 -5.06
CA SER A 311 -0.44 4.12 -6.26
C SER A 311 -1.62 4.34 -7.19
N ALA A 312 -1.74 5.54 -7.77
CA ALA A 312 -2.83 5.98 -8.62
C ALA A 312 -4.24 6.02 -7.96
N GLY A 313 -4.32 5.95 -6.65
CA GLY A 313 -5.53 6.22 -5.87
C GLY A 313 -6.77 5.40 -6.26
N HIS A 314 -7.90 6.08 -6.50
CA HIS A 314 -9.15 5.41 -6.90
C HIS A 314 -9.03 4.65 -8.22
N LEU A 315 -8.22 5.16 -9.16
CA LEU A 315 -8.09 4.55 -10.48
C LEU A 315 -7.57 3.12 -10.37
N ASN A 316 -6.47 2.90 -9.66
CA ASN A 316 -5.89 1.57 -9.52
C ASN A 316 -6.74 0.67 -8.61
N CYS A 317 -7.05 1.13 -7.39
CA CYS A 317 -7.81 0.36 -6.43
C CYS A 317 -9.15 -0.14 -7.00
N LEU A 318 -9.94 0.76 -7.61
CA LEU A 318 -11.29 0.40 -8.05
C LEU A 318 -11.27 -0.40 -9.36
N SER A 319 -10.26 -0.20 -10.23
CA SER A 319 -10.12 -1.05 -11.43
C SER A 319 -9.72 -2.48 -11.07
N GLU A 320 -8.77 -2.67 -10.16
CA GLU A 320 -8.38 -3.99 -9.67
C GLU A 320 -9.53 -4.71 -8.96
N LEU A 321 -10.32 -3.96 -8.19
CA LEU A 321 -11.47 -4.49 -7.45
C LEU A 321 -12.53 -5.12 -8.36
N VAL A 322 -12.71 -4.60 -9.59
CA VAL A 322 -13.73 -5.02 -10.55
C VAL A 322 -13.16 -5.68 -11.81
N GLU A 323 -11.86 -6.01 -11.83
CA GLU A 323 -11.10 -6.41 -13.02
C GLU A 323 -11.80 -7.48 -13.86
N GLU A 324 -12.33 -8.52 -13.22
CA GLU A 324 -12.97 -9.64 -13.91
C GLU A 324 -14.41 -9.38 -14.36
N CYS A 325 -15.07 -8.39 -13.77
CA CYS A 325 -16.51 -8.14 -13.96
C CYS A 325 -16.80 -6.83 -14.70
N GLY A 326 -15.89 -5.86 -14.60
CA GLY A 326 -16.14 -4.48 -15.01
C GLY A 326 -16.97 -3.70 -13.99
N GLY A 327 -16.93 -2.37 -14.08
CA GLY A 327 -17.64 -1.51 -13.14
C GLY A 327 -17.81 -0.08 -13.63
N GLU A 328 -18.84 0.58 -13.16
CA GLU A 328 -19.11 2.00 -13.40
C GLU A 328 -19.07 2.76 -12.06
N ILE A 329 -18.20 3.77 -11.97
CA ILE A 329 -18.00 4.62 -10.80
C ILE A 329 -18.59 5.99 -11.04
N ASP A 330 -19.46 6.46 -10.18
CA ASP A 330 -20.03 7.80 -10.19
C ASP A 330 -19.07 8.76 -9.45
N MET A 331 -18.40 9.61 -10.20
CA MET A 331 -17.42 10.58 -9.66
C MET A 331 -18.03 11.56 -8.66
N ALA A 332 -19.35 11.85 -8.77
CA ALA A 332 -20.03 12.75 -7.85
C ALA A 332 -20.18 12.14 -6.44
N LYS A 333 -20.03 10.82 -6.32
CA LYS A 333 -20.12 10.09 -5.04
C LYS A 333 -18.77 9.82 -4.40
N LEU A 334 -17.66 10.15 -5.09
CA LEU A 334 -16.32 10.00 -4.52
C LEU A 334 -16.09 11.01 -3.39
N PRO A 335 -15.36 10.64 -2.33
CA PRO A 335 -15.07 11.55 -1.23
C PRO A 335 -14.10 12.65 -1.65
N ILE A 336 -14.52 13.91 -1.57
CA ILE A 336 -13.74 15.08 -2.01
C ILE A 336 -13.68 16.11 -0.87
N GLY A 337 -12.50 16.29 -0.28
CA GLY A 337 -12.22 17.31 0.73
C GLY A 337 -11.85 18.67 0.14
N ASP A 338 -11.11 18.68 -0.96
CA ASP A 338 -10.77 19.90 -1.71
C ASP A 338 -11.60 19.98 -3.00
N LYS A 339 -12.62 20.83 -2.99
CA LYS A 339 -13.54 21.02 -4.13
C LYS A 339 -12.90 21.66 -5.37
N THR A 340 -11.64 22.09 -5.30
CA THR A 340 -10.89 22.65 -6.42
C THR A 340 -10.12 21.60 -7.23
N LEU A 341 -10.18 20.32 -6.81
CA LEU A 341 -9.57 19.22 -7.54
C LEU A 341 -10.23 19.02 -8.90
N SER A 342 -9.41 18.86 -9.93
CA SER A 342 -9.87 18.43 -11.26
C SER A 342 -10.18 16.94 -11.28
N ALA A 343 -10.89 16.47 -12.31
CA ALA A 343 -11.24 15.07 -12.49
C ALA A 343 -10.02 14.14 -12.39
N LYS A 344 -8.93 14.46 -13.09
CA LYS A 344 -7.68 13.67 -13.04
C LYS A 344 -7.06 13.62 -11.63
N GLU A 345 -7.13 14.72 -10.88
CA GLU A 345 -6.63 14.75 -9.51
C GLU A 345 -7.52 13.92 -8.56
N ILE A 346 -8.82 13.90 -8.79
CA ILE A 346 -9.75 13.09 -7.99
C ILE A 346 -9.51 11.59 -8.20
N ILE A 347 -9.44 11.13 -9.45
CA ILE A 347 -9.34 9.70 -9.76
C ILE A 347 -7.98 9.09 -9.41
N ALA A 348 -6.88 9.85 -9.52
CA ALA A 348 -5.52 9.35 -9.37
C ALA A 348 -4.77 9.90 -8.15
N ASN A 349 -5.46 10.51 -7.23
CA ASN A 349 -4.90 11.04 -5.98
C ASN A 349 -4.61 9.92 -4.99
N GLU A 350 -3.41 9.91 -4.45
CA GLU A 350 -2.94 8.90 -3.51
C GLU A 350 -3.19 9.28 -2.04
N SER A 351 -4.38 9.74 -1.69
CA SER A 351 -4.83 9.84 -0.29
C SER A 351 -5.14 8.43 0.21
N GLN A 352 -4.21 7.85 0.96
CA GLN A 352 -4.12 6.37 1.11
C GLN A 352 -4.98 5.77 2.23
N GLU A 353 -5.53 6.55 3.14
CA GLU A 353 -6.28 6.00 4.28
C GLU A 353 -7.68 5.51 3.89
N ARG A 354 -7.73 4.75 2.80
CA ARG A 354 -8.98 4.25 2.20
C ARG A 354 -8.84 2.79 1.77
N MET A 355 -9.99 2.11 1.78
CA MET A 355 -10.17 0.77 1.24
C MET A 355 -11.31 0.76 0.24
N GLY A 356 -11.15 0.03 -0.85
CA GLY A 356 -12.25 -0.30 -1.76
C GLY A 356 -12.80 -1.68 -1.44
N LEU A 357 -14.13 -1.82 -1.38
CA LEU A 357 -14.79 -3.09 -1.11
C LEU A 357 -15.85 -3.37 -2.17
N LEU A 358 -16.06 -4.63 -2.51
CA LEU A 358 -17.26 -5.12 -3.16
C LEU A 358 -18.16 -5.77 -2.15
N ILE A 359 -19.41 -5.31 -2.09
CA ILE A 359 -20.43 -5.76 -1.15
C ILE A 359 -21.71 -6.12 -1.92
N ASP A 360 -22.34 -7.25 -1.61
CA ASP A 360 -23.68 -7.55 -2.09
C ASP A 360 -24.66 -6.53 -1.49
N GLU A 361 -25.55 -5.99 -2.32
CA GLU A 361 -26.49 -4.92 -1.93
C GLU A 361 -27.30 -5.25 -0.66
N LYS A 362 -27.63 -6.51 -0.44
CA LYS A 362 -28.39 -6.97 0.75
C LYS A 362 -27.66 -6.71 2.09
N TYR A 363 -26.33 -6.55 2.06
CA TYR A 363 -25.54 -6.30 3.28
C TYR A 363 -25.18 -4.82 3.50
N LEU A 364 -25.54 -3.92 2.58
CA LEU A 364 -25.13 -2.51 2.69
C LEU A 364 -25.61 -1.84 3.99
N ASP A 365 -26.83 -2.11 4.44
CA ASP A 365 -27.37 -1.53 5.68
C ASP A 365 -26.60 -2.02 6.93
N GLU A 366 -26.19 -3.28 6.93
CA GLU A 366 -25.36 -3.85 7.99
C GLU A 366 -23.97 -3.18 8.01
N VAL A 367 -23.33 -3.12 6.86
CA VAL A 367 -22.01 -2.51 6.72
C VAL A 367 -22.04 -1.01 7.09
N GLN A 368 -23.10 -0.29 6.70
CA GLN A 368 -23.28 1.13 7.05
C GLN A 368 -23.43 1.32 8.57
N LYS A 369 -24.20 0.50 9.26
CA LYS A 369 -24.34 0.57 10.74
C LYS A 369 -22.99 0.38 11.44
N ILE A 370 -22.16 -0.55 10.97
CA ILE A 370 -20.83 -0.78 11.51
C ILE A 370 -19.93 0.41 11.19
N ALA A 371 -19.97 0.93 9.97
CA ALA A 371 -19.21 2.10 9.55
C ALA A 371 -19.53 3.32 10.43
N ASP A 372 -20.81 3.57 10.70
CA ASP A 372 -21.26 4.67 11.56
C ASP A 372 -20.79 4.50 13.00
N ARG A 373 -20.83 3.28 13.56
CA ARG A 373 -20.30 2.97 14.88
C ARG A 373 -18.82 3.27 14.99
N GLU A 374 -18.05 2.86 13.99
CA GLU A 374 -16.59 3.06 13.96
C GLU A 374 -16.19 4.47 13.47
N ARG A 375 -17.17 5.30 13.09
CA ARG A 375 -16.93 6.61 12.47
C ARG A 375 -16.03 6.52 11.24
N ALA A 376 -16.14 5.42 10.51
CA ALA A 376 -15.46 5.20 9.25
C ALA A 376 -16.34 5.76 8.12
N PRO A 377 -15.97 6.86 7.45
CA PRO A 377 -16.76 7.36 6.33
C PRO A 377 -16.88 6.27 5.26
N MET A 378 -18.13 6.05 4.80
CA MET A 378 -18.44 5.02 3.82
C MET A 378 -19.24 5.63 2.67
N TYR A 379 -18.84 5.29 1.44
CA TYR A 379 -19.44 5.85 0.22
C TYR A 379 -19.73 4.71 -0.75
N VAL A 380 -20.99 4.55 -1.17
CA VAL A 380 -21.37 3.66 -2.27
C VAL A 380 -21.19 4.43 -3.57
N VAL A 381 -20.06 4.18 -4.24
CA VAL A 381 -19.58 5.01 -5.35
C VAL A 381 -19.90 4.44 -6.73
N GLY A 382 -20.34 3.19 -6.82
CA GLY A 382 -20.62 2.54 -8.10
C GLY A 382 -21.12 1.12 -7.94
N GLU A 383 -21.14 0.42 -9.06
CA GLU A 383 -21.52 -0.99 -9.11
C GLU A 383 -20.79 -1.75 -10.23
N THR A 384 -20.73 -3.06 -10.10
CA THR A 384 -20.19 -3.94 -11.12
C THR A 384 -21.18 -4.13 -12.27
N THR A 385 -20.68 -4.10 -13.51
CA THR A 385 -21.52 -4.07 -14.73
C THR A 385 -21.69 -5.43 -15.40
N GLY A 386 -20.72 -6.33 -15.23
CA GLY A 386 -20.70 -7.65 -15.89
C GLY A 386 -20.28 -7.61 -17.36
N ASP A 387 -19.72 -6.51 -17.83
CA ASP A 387 -19.31 -6.31 -19.23
C ASP A 387 -17.78 -6.22 -19.42
N ALA A 388 -17.03 -6.42 -18.35
CA ALA A 388 -15.56 -6.32 -18.30
C ALA A 388 -15.02 -4.93 -18.71
N HIS A 389 -15.82 -3.87 -18.60
CA HIS A 389 -15.41 -2.49 -18.82
C HIS A 389 -15.37 -1.71 -17.51
N PHE A 390 -14.32 -0.92 -17.34
CA PHE A 390 -14.20 -0.02 -16.18
C PHE A 390 -14.34 1.44 -16.62
N SER A 391 -15.21 2.20 -15.96
CA SER A 391 -15.44 3.60 -16.30
C SER A 391 -15.73 4.48 -15.10
N PHE A 392 -15.29 5.74 -15.17
CA PHE A 392 -15.73 6.82 -14.31
C PHE A 392 -16.76 7.68 -15.03
N LYS A 393 -17.93 7.84 -14.44
CA LYS A 393 -19.00 8.68 -14.95
C LYS A 393 -18.97 10.04 -14.28
N GLN A 394 -18.94 11.11 -15.08
CA GLN A 394 -19.06 12.48 -14.57
C GLN A 394 -20.54 12.89 -14.43
N ALA A 395 -20.80 13.96 -13.67
CA ALA A 395 -22.14 14.47 -13.40
C ALA A 395 -22.92 14.88 -14.68
N ASP A 396 -22.20 15.25 -15.75
CA ASP A 396 -22.75 15.59 -17.08
C ASP A 396 -23.04 14.34 -17.96
N GLY A 397 -22.84 13.16 -17.44
CA GLY A 397 -23.04 11.90 -18.15
C GLY A 397 -21.93 11.52 -19.13
N VAL A 398 -20.82 12.27 -19.18
CA VAL A 398 -19.61 11.90 -19.94
C VAL A 398 -18.87 10.78 -19.21
N LYS A 399 -18.59 9.70 -19.93
CA LYS A 399 -17.83 8.53 -19.46
C LYS A 399 -16.41 8.56 -19.99
#